data_403a941ee5be8bcf3a99fa92ff69bbc8
#
_entry.id   403a941ee5be8bcf3a99fa92ff69bbc8
#
_cell.length_a   1.000
_cell.length_b   1.000
_cell.length_c   1.000
_cell.angle_alpha   90.00
_cell.angle_beta   90.00
_cell.angle_gamma   90.00
#
_symmetry.space_group_name_H-M   'P 1'
#
loop_
_entity.id
_entity.type
_entity.pdbx_description
1 polymer ?
#
loop_
_entity_poly.entity_id
_entity_poly.type
_entity_poly.pdbx_seq_one_letter_code
_entity_poly.pdbx_strand_id
1 'polypeptide(L)'
;MYATISADVVSSTSLSKDAMIELNERLKKCLSTLELRYQGFWGRIVKGDSIECVMDCPEDAFEAALILKTLVKSFEPSDVNDSKRFNRYGLRIAIGIGEMKTIDRNLDMMDGDAIYRSGRALSKL
;
A
#
# COMPACT_ATOMS: atom_id res chain seq x y z
N MET A 1 -14.12 6.92 13.83
CA MET A 1 -14.19 6.18 12.54
C MET A 1 -12.85 6.29 11.84
N TYR A 2 -12.39 5.21 11.26
CA TYR A 2 -11.10 5.12 10.59
C TYR A 2 -11.29 4.86 9.11
N ALA A 3 -10.25 5.13 8.33
CA ALA A 3 -10.12 4.58 7.01
C ALA A 3 -8.93 3.63 6.95
N THR A 4 -9.05 2.61 6.12
CA THR A 4 -7.96 1.70 5.82
C THR A 4 -7.76 1.60 4.32
N ILE A 5 -6.53 1.29 3.93
CA ILE A 5 -6.18 1.02 2.54
C ILE A 5 -5.65 -0.39 2.50
N SER A 6 -6.19 -1.20 1.60
CA SER A 6 -5.64 -2.49 1.25
C SER A 6 -5.25 -2.44 -0.22
N ALA A 7 -4.01 -2.81 -0.54
CA ALA A 7 -3.49 -2.66 -1.89
C ALA A 7 -2.52 -3.80 -2.23
N ASP A 8 -2.39 -4.09 -3.51
CA ASP A 8 -1.37 -5.01 -3.99
C ASP A 8 -0.76 -4.52 -5.30
N VAL A 9 0.48 -4.91 -5.55
CA VAL A 9 1.22 -4.52 -6.74
C VAL A 9 0.84 -5.46 -7.90
N VAL A 10 0.38 -4.84 -8.99
CA VAL A 10 0.07 -5.58 -10.23
C VAL A 10 1.37 -5.87 -10.95
N SER A 11 1.49 -7.08 -11.48
CA SER A 11 2.66 -7.56 -12.22
C SER A 11 3.92 -7.71 -11.37
N SER A 12 3.76 -7.88 -10.05
CA SER A 12 4.89 -8.07 -9.15
C SER A 12 5.73 -9.30 -9.50
N THR A 13 5.12 -10.33 -10.08
CA THR A 13 5.82 -11.55 -10.48
C THR A 13 6.78 -11.35 -11.66
N SER A 14 6.64 -10.25 -12.40
CA SER A 14 7.55 -9.90 -13.48
C SER A 14 8.81 -9.17 -13.00
N LEU A 15 8.83 -8.77 -11.73
CA LEU A 15 9.99 -8.10 -11.14
C LEU A 15 11.05 -9.10 -10.73
N SER A 16 12.31 -8.75 -10.96
CA SER A 16 13.43 -9.51 -10.40
C SER A 16 13.45 -9.33 -8.88
N LYS A 17 14.21 -10.18 -8.20
CA LYS A 17 14.40 -10.06 -6.75
C LYS A 17 14.93 -8.68 -6.38
N ASP A 18 15.94 -8.19 -7.11
CA ASP A 18 16.54 -6.89 -6.82
C ASP A 18 15.57 -5.74 -7.09
N ALA A 19 14.79 -5.83 -8.16
CA ALA A 19 13.76 -4.83 -8.45
C ALA A 19 12.67 -4.81 -7.39
N MET A 20 12.27 -5.96 -6.87
CA MET A 20 11.28 -6.04 -5.81
C MET A 20 11.81 -5.43 -4.51
N ILE A 21 13.08 -5.66 -4.18
CA ILE A 21 13.72 -5.04 -3.02
C ILE A 21 13.72 -3.52 -3.18
N GLU A 22 14.08 -3.03 -4.37
CA GLU A 22 14.09 -1.59 -4.65
C GLU A 22 12.70 -0.97 -4.51
N LEU A 23 11.67 -1.62 -5.05
CA LEU A 23 10.30 -1.15 -4.91
C LEU A 23 9.86 -1.12 -3.45
N ASN A 24 10.17 -2.16 -2.69
CA ASN A 24 9.82 -2.22 -1.27
C ASN A 24 10.50 -1.12 -0.46
N GLU A 25 11.74 -0.80 -0.76
CA GLU A 25 12.45 0.30 -0.09
C GLU A 25 11.78 1.64 -0.37
N ARG A 26 11.36 1.87 -1.62
CA ARG A 26 10.64 3.08 -1.99
C ARG A 26 9.27 3.15 -1.31
N LEU A 27 8.57 2.05 -1.25
CA LEU A 27 7.28 1.98 -0.56
C LEU A 27 7.42 2.25 0.93
N LYS A 28 8.42 1.65 1.59
CA LYS A 28 8.67 1.90 3.01
C LYS A 28 8.96 3.37 3.28
N LYS A 29 9.76 4.00 2.43
CA LYS A 29 10.08 5.42 2.56
C LYS A 29 8.83 6.28 2.37
N CYS A 30 8.00 5.93 1.40
CA CYS A 30 6.74 6.62 1.16
C CYS A 30 5.80 6.49 2.37
N LEU A 31 5.66 5.29 2.91
CA LEU A 31 4.82 5.05 4.09
C LEU A 31 5.28 5.87 5.29
N SER A 32 6.60 5.99 5.49
CA SER A 32 7.16 6.83 6.55
C SER A 32 6.83 8.31 6.33
N THR A 33 6.86 8.77 5.09
CA THR A 33 6.50 10.15 4.74
C THR A 33 5.01 10.40 5.01
N LEU A 34 4.15 9.45 4.63
CA LEU A 34 2.71 9.58 4.87
C LEU A 34 2.39 9.59 6.38
N GLU A 35 3.16 8.86 7.16
CA GLU A 35 3.02 8.84 8.62
C GLU A 35 3.25 10.23 9.23
N LEU A 36 4.17 11.01 8.65
CA LEU A 36 4.41 12.39 9.08
C LEU A 36 3.34 13.35 8.59
N ARG A 37 2.70 13.03 7.46
CA ARG A 37 1.72 13.90 6.82
C ARG A 37 0.32 13.77 7.43
N TYR A 38 -0.08 12.56 7.77
CA TYR A 38 -1.45 12.27 8.21
C TYR A 38 -1.48 11.79 9.65
N GLN A 39 -2.39 12.35 10.43
CA GLN A 39 -2.56 11.97 11.83
C GLN A 39 -3.03 10.52 11.92
N GLY A 40 -2.37 9.75 12.80
CA GLY A 40 -2.73 8.36 13.03
C GLY A 40 -2.40 7.42 11.88
N PHE A 41 -1.65 7.88 10.88
CA PHE A 41 -1.29 7.03 9.77
C PHE A 41 -0.28 5.96 10.18
N TRP A 42 -0.59 4.73 9.85
CA TRP A 42 0.34 3.62 9.93
C TRP A 42 0.15 2.74 8.69
N GLY A 43 1.24 2.51 7.97
CA GLY A 43 1.25 1.62 6.81
C GLY A 43 2.30 0.55 6.95
N ARG A 44 1.99 -0.63 6.43
CA ARG A 44 2.92 -1.77 6.45
C ARG A 44 2.86 -2.54 5.15
N ILE A 45 3.95 -3.22 4.83
CA ILE A 45 4.03 -4.13 3.70
C ILE A 45 3.85 -5.55 4.21
N VAL A 46 2.90 -6.27 3.60
CA VAL A 46 2.57 -7.64 3.97
C VAL A 46 2.90 -8.52 2.77
N LYS A 47 3.59 -9.62 3.00
CA LYS A 47 3.94 -10.62 1.96
C LYS A 47 4.67 -10.03 0.75
N GLY A 48 5.40 -8.96 0.94
CA GLY A 48 6.29 -8.39 -0.08
C GLY A 48 5.62 -7.51 -1.13
N ASP A 49 4.38 -7.76 -1.51
CA ASP A 49 3.68 -7.02 -2.56
C ASP A 49 2.32 -6.46 -2.15
N SER A 50 1.91 -6.67 -0.92
CA SER A 50 0.65 -6.16 -0.37
C SER A 50 0.92 -5.06 0.65
N ILE A 51 0.04 -4.07 0.67
CA ILE A 51 0.16 -2.91 1.56
C ILE A 51 -1.14 -2.78 2.34
N GLU A 52 -1.01 -2.54 3.64
CA GLU A 52 -2.15 -2.23 4.50
C GLU A 52 -1.85 -0.94 5.26
N CYS A 53 -2.79 -0.02 5.24
CA CYS A 53 -2.68 1.25 5.93
C CYS A 53 -3.92 1.53 6.76
N VAL A 54 -3.74 2.26 7.86
CA VAL A 54 -4.84 2.77 8.66
C VAL A 54 -4.58 4.25 8.95
N MET A 55 -5.64 5.04 9.04
CA MET A 55 -5.54 6.47 9.37
C MET A 55 -6.81 6.95 10.08
N ASP A 56 -6.65 7.99 10.88
CA ASP A 56 -7.74 8.52 11.72
C ASP A 56 -8.80 9.24 10.89
N CYS A 57 -8.39 9.95 9.84
CA CYS A 57 -9.27 10.81 9.05
C CYS A 57 -9.63 10.15 7.73
N PRO A 58 -10.87 9.65 7.56
CA PRO A 58 -11.27 9.00 6.31
C PRO A 58 -11.13 9.88 5.07
N GLU A 59 -11.30 11.20 5.21
CA GLU A 59 -11.18 12.13 4.09
C GLU A 59 -9.77 12.18 3.50
N ASP A 60 -8.74 11.77 4.25
CA ASP A 60 -7.36 11.75 3.77
C ASP A 60 -7.00 10.48 2.99
N ALA A 61 -7.86 9.46 3.06
CA ALA A 61 -7.55 8.15 2.50
C ALA A 61 -7.38 8.16 0.99
N PHE A 62 -8.20 8.92 0.28
CA PHE A 62 -8.13 9.01 -1.17
C PHE A 62 -6.82 9.63 -1.63
N GLU A 63 -6.40 10.72 -0.98
CA GLU A 63 -5.11 11.36 -1.30
C GLU A 63 -3.93 10.44 -1.02
N ALA A 64 -3.94 9.77 0.13
CA ALA A 64 -2.89 8.80 0.47
C ALA A 64 -2.83 7.66 -0.55
N ALA A 65 -3.99 7.15 -0.96
CA ALA A 65 -4.09 6.11 -1.98
C ALA A 65 -3.53 6.55 -3.32
N LEU A 66 -3.81 7.79 -3.73
CA LEU A 66 -3.27 8.34 -4.98
C LEU A 66 -1.75 8.49 -4.93
N ILE A 67 -1.21 8.90 -3.79
CA ILE A 67 0.25 9.00 -3.62
C ILE A 67 0.91 7.64 -3.80
N LEU A 68 0.37 6.61 -3.16
CA LEU A 68 0.89 5.24 -3.28
C LEU A 68 0.77 4.73 -4.71
N LYS A 69 -0.39 4.96 -5.34
CA LYS A 69 -0.62 4.53 -6.72
C LYS A 69 0.34 5.19 -7.69
N THR A 70 0.57 6.48 -7.53
CA THR A 70 1.49 7.24 -8.38
C THR A 70 2.92 6.74 -8.24
N LEU A 71 3.35 6.45 -7.02
CA LEU A 71 4.68 5.94 -6.76
C LEU A 71 4.91 4.61 -7.51
N VAL A 72 3.97 3.68 -7.38
CA VAL A 72 4.10 2.36 -8.04
C VAL A 72 4.02 2.51 -9.55
N LYS A 73 3.11 3.34 -10.04
CA LYS A 73 2.93 3.57 -11.48
C LYS A 73 4.16 4.17 -12.14
N SER A 74 4.89 5.02 -11.42
CA SER A 74 6.08 5.70 -11.92
C SER A 74 7.38 4.91 -11.67
N PHE A 75 7.28 3.76 -11.01
CA PHE A 75 8.45 2.96 -10.66
C PHE A 75 9.12 2.37 -11.90
N GLU A 76 10.44 2.58 -12.00
CA GLU A 76 11.29 1.98 -13.02
C GLU A 76 12.47 1.31 -12.34
N PRO A 77 12.56 -0.04 -12.42
CA PRO A 77 13.69 -0.75 -11.81
C PRO A 77 15.02 -0.33 -12.42
N SER A 78 16.06 -0.21 -11.60
CA SER A 78 17.39 0.16 -12.05
C SER A 78 18.04 -0.88 -12.98
N ASP A 79 17.60 -2.14 -12.87
CA ASP A 79 18.12 -3.27 -13.64
C ASP A 79 17.32 -3.57 -14.91
N VAL A 80 16.49 -2.63 -15.35
CA VAL A 80 15.62 -2.82 -16.52
C VAL A 80 16.46 -2.94 -17.80
N ASN A 81 16.20 -4.00 -18.56
CA ASN A 81 16.67 -4.10 -19.93
C ASN A 81 15.56 -3.65 -20.90
N ASP A 82 15.89 -3.57 -22.22
CA ASP A 82 14.95 -3.05 -23.20
C ASP A 82 13.64 -3.81 -23.26
N SER A 83 13.64 -5.12 -23.08
CA SER A 83 12.43 -5.93 -23.13
C SER A 83 11.50 -5.64 -21.94
N LYS A 84 12.03 -5.18 -20.83
CA LYS A 84 11.25 -4.86 -19.62
C LYS A 84 10.75 -3.43 -19.58
N ARG A 85 11.20 -2.55 -20.50
CA ARG A 85 10.76 -1.16 -20.56
C ARG A 85 9.25 -1.02 -20.72
N PHE A 86 8.63 -1.96 -21.39
CA PHE A 86 7.20 -1.92 -21.68
C PHE A 86 6.35 -2.54 -20.60
N ASN A 87 6.97 -3.14 -19.57
CA ASN A 87 6.22 -3.66 -18.43
C ASN A 87 5.64 -2.51 -17.64
N ARG A 88 4.36 -2.61 -17.35
CA ARG A 88 3.65 -1.61 -16.56
C ARG A 88 3.33 -2.20 -15.21
N TYR A 89 3.73 -1.49 -14.17
CA TYR A 89 3.37 -1.84 -12.81
C TYR A 89 2.24 -0.95 -12.37
N GLY A 90 1.40 -1.46 -11.51
CA GLY A 90 0.29 -0.70 -10.98
C GLY A 90 -0.03 -1.15 -9.58
N LEU A 91 -0.90 -0.42 -8.94
CA LEU A 91 -1.37 -0.75 -7.60
C LEU A 91 -2.89 -0.86 -7.63
N ARG A 92 -3.41 -2.04 -7.29
CA ARG A 92 -4.83 -2.20 -7.05
C ARG A 92 -5.10 -1.75 -5.63
N ILE A 93 -6.12 -0.95 -5.43
CA ILE A 93 -6.38 -0.31 -4.14
C ILE A 93 -7.84 -0.44 -3.80
N ALA A 94 -8.12 -0.74 -2.55
CA ALA A 94 -9.45 -0.64 -1.98
C ALA A 94 -9.36 0.16 -0.68
N ILE A 95 -10.34 1.00 -0.44
CA ILE A 95 -10.45 1.81 0.77
C ILE A 95 -11.64 1.30 1.56
N GLY A 96 -11.43 1.05 2.84
CA GLY A 96 -12.48 0.69 3.77
C GLY A 96 -12.66 1.76 4.83
N ILE A 97 -13.90 2.02 5.22
CA ILE A 97 -14.23 2.97 6.27
C ILE A 97 -15.04 2.25 7.34
N GLY A 98 -14.70 2.47 8.59
CA GLY A 98 -15.38 1.85 9.72
C GLY A 98 -14.60 1.97 10.99
N GLU A 99 -15.04 1.24 12.01
CA GLU A 99 -14.34 1.19 13.27
C GLU A 99 -13.20 0.17 13.23
N MET A 100 -12.20 0.40 14.08
CA MET A 100 -11.09 -0.53 14.26
C MET A 100 -11.09 -1.02 15.70
N LYS A 101 -10.99 -2.33 15.85
CA LYS A 101 -10.93 -2.97 17.17
C LYS A 101 -9.52 -2.92 17.75
N THR A 102 -8.52 -3.15 16.92
CA THR A 102 -7.12 -3.20 17.34
C THR A 102 -6.24 -2.54 16.30
N ILE A 103 -5.44 -1.58 16.74
CA ILE A 103 -4.35 -0.99 15.97
C ILE A 103 -3.15 -1.02 16.91
N ASP A 104 -2.23 -1.96 16.69
CA ASP A 104 -1.09 -2.14 17.58
C ASP A 104 0.17 -2.41 16.76
N ARG A 105 1.04 -1.40 16.69
CA ARG A 105 2.29 -1.49 15.93
C ARG A 105 3.27 -2.49 16.54
N ASN A 106 3.28 -2.60 17.87
CA ASN A 106 4.21 -3.50 18.56
C ASN A 106 3.88 -4.97 18.29
N LEU A 107 2.59 -5.28 18.19
CA LEU A 107 2.12 -6.62 17.85
C LEU A 107 1.90 -6.81 16.36
N ASP A 108 2.11 -5.76 15.56
CA ASP A 108 1.88 -5.75 14.11
C ASP A 108 0.44 -6.18 13.78
N MET A 109 -0.53 -5.62 14.48
CA MET A 109 -1.94 -5.99 14.35
C MET A 109 -2.80 -4.82 13.86
N MET A 110 -3.60 -5.12 12.85
CA MET A 110 -4.72 -4.30 12.39
C MET A 110 -5.96 -5.18 12.34
N ASP A 111 -6.96 -4.89 13.15
CA ASP A 111 -8.20 -5.66 13.16
C ASP A 111 -9.38 -4.74 13.38
N GLY A 112 -10.45 -5.00 12.65
CA GLY A 112 -11.69 -4.24 12.75
C GLY A 112 -12.44 -4.17 11.43
N ASP A 113 -13.57 -3.46 11.46
CA ASP A 113 -14.46 -3.37 10.32
C ASP A 113 -13.81 -2.71 9.10
N ALA A 114 -13.05 -1.64 9.34
CA ALA A 114 -12.43 -0.90 8.23
C ALA A 114 -11.46 -1.77 7.43
N ILE A 115 -10.52 -2.44 8.11
CA ILE A 115 -9.53 -3.29 7.42
C ILE A 115 -10.18 -4.52 6.79
N TYR A 116 -11.21 -5.07 7.41
CA TYR A 116 -11.97 -6.16 6.84
C TYR A 116 -12.64 -5.72 5.53
N ARG A 117 -13.25 -4.54 5.53
CA ARG A 117 -13.92 -4.00 4.34
C ARG A 117 -12.97 -3.73 3.18
N SER A 118 -11.83 -3.10 3.46
CA SER A 118 -10.85 -2.82 2.41
C SER A 118 -10.24 -4.11 1.86
N GLY A 119 -9.91 -5.07 2.71
CA GLY A 119 -9.37 -6.35 2.28
C GLY A 119 -10.36 -7.15 1.45
N ARG A 120 -11.62 -7.18 1.86
CA ARG A 120 -12.67 -7.86 1.13
C ARG A 120 -12.92 -7.22 -0.24
N ALA A 121 -12.96 -5.89 -0.29
CA ALA A 121 -13.13 -5.17 -1.54
C ALA A 121 -11.96 -5.43 -2.50
N LEU A 122 -10.73 -5.42 -1.99
CA LEU A 122 -9.55 -5.71 -2.80
C LEU A 122 -9.62 -7.11 -3.40
N SER A 123 -10.07 -8.10 -2.64
CA SER A 123 -10.14 -9.49 -3.10
C SER A 123 -11.13 -9.69 -4.25
N LYS A 124 -12.02 -8.73 -4.48
CA LYS A 124 -13.02 -8.78 -5.55
C LYS A 124 -12.61 -8.05 -6.82
N LEU A 125 -11.46 -7.41 -6.80
CA LEU A 125 -10.98 -6.67 -7.97
C LEU A 125 -10.43 -7.58 -9.07
#